data_409ef3d7f57de5918345a0033f45c262
#
_entry.id   409ef3d7f57de5918345a0033f45c262
#
_cell.length_a   1.000
_cell.length_b   1.000
_cell.length_c   1.000
_cell.angle_alpha   90.00
_cell.angle_beta   90.00
_cell.angle_gamma   90.00
#
_symmetry.space_group_name_H-M   'P 1'
#
loop_
_entity.id
_entity.type
_entity.pdbx_description
1 polymer ?
#
loop_
_entity_poly.entity_id
_entity_poly.type
_entity_poly.pdbx_seq_one_letter_code
_entity_poly.pdbx_strand_id
1 'polypeptide(L)'
;MYKRQAINFTNFSTSLTPLRIKSINTQKVLGSSDTLLRRSLLIEAALISFMAWLVSLVIVWGLDWAEALPFIEADLSLVSNLPIVFLCGIVALVIGWLAGIYPAYYITSFPPALVLKGSFGLSPSGRKLRTTLICVQFVVSIVLIIGACFVQIQNSYMRNFSLGFDKD
;
A
#
# COMPACT_ATOMS: atom_id res chain seq x y z
N MET A 1 -3.77 -27.59 3.67
CA MET A 1 -4.26 -26.86 2.48
C MET A 1 -3.65 -25.45 2.38
N TYR A 2 -3.47 -24.72 3.46
CA TYR A 2 -2.95 -23.34 3.49
C TYR A 2 -1.50 -23.14 3.00
N LYS A 3 -0.61 -24.11 3.17
CA LYS A 3 0.79 -24.01 2.70
C LYS A 3 0.91 -23.85 1.18
N ARG A 4 0.04 -24.48 0.39
CA ARG A 4 0.07 -24.37 -1.07
C ARG A 4 -0.39 -23.00 -1.59
N GLN A 5 -1.35 -22.36 -0.93
CA GLN A 5 -1.84 -21.02 -1.31
C GLN A 5 -0.79 -19.93 -1.02
N ALA A 6 -0.12 -20.00 0.14
CA ALA A 6 0.97 -19.07 0.46
C ALA A 6 2.15 -19.22 -0.51
N ILE A 7 2.52 -20.46 -0.89
CA ILE A 7 3.58 -20.73 -1.86
C ILE A 7 3.17 -20.21 -3.26
N ASN A 8 1.92 -20.38 -3.67
CA ASN A 8 1.42 -19.90 -4.96
C ASN A 8 1.44 -18.36 -5.04
N PHE A 9 1.01 -17.65 -4.00
CA PHE A 9 1.07 -16.20 -3.94
C PHE A 9 2.52 -15.68 -3.97
N THR A 10 3.43 -16.33 -3.23
CA THR A 10 4.85 -15.98 -3.23
C THR A 10 5.49 -16.25 -4.60
N ASN A 11 5.15 -17.35 -5.25
CA ASN A 11 5.63 -17.68 -6.59
C ASN A 11 5.12 -16.71 -7.64
N PHE A 12 3.83 -16.34 -7.61
CA PHE A 12 3.25 -15.36 -8.53
C PHE A 12 3.89 -13.98 -8.36
N SER A 13 4.00 -13.51 -7.14
CA SER A 13 4.63 -12.21 -6.83
C SER A 13 6.14 -12.19 -7.17
N THR A 14 6.83 -13.35 -7.06
CA THR A 14 8.26 -13.45 -7.39
C THR A 14 8.49 -13.58 -8.90
N SER A 15 7.53 -14.11 -9.66
CA SER A 15 7.66 -14.29 -11.11
C SER A 15 7.47 -12.99 -11.89
N LEU A 16 6.74 -12.01 -11.38
CA LEU A 16 6.52 -10.71 -12.03
C LEU A 16 7.71 -9.75 -11.93
N THR A 17 8.46 -9.79 -10.83
CA THR A 17 9.62 -8.92 -10.62
C THR A 17 10.74 -9.14 -11.65
N PRO A 18 11.14 -10.39 -11.99
CA PRO A 18 12.12 -10.64 -13.05
C PRO A 18 11.70 -10.14 -14.41
N LEU A 19 10.41 -10.27 -14.77
CA LEU A 19 9.89 -9.79 -16.05
C LEU A 19 10.02 -8.26 -16.15
N ARG A 20 9.73 -7.54 -15.08
CA ARG A 20 9.84 -6.09 -15.03
C ARG A 20 11.31 -5.63 -15.12
N ILE A 21 12.22 -6.30 -14.42
CA ILE A 21 13.65 -6.04 -14.50
C ILE A 21 14.16 -6.31 -15.94
N LYS A 22 13.72 -7.38 -16.58
CA LYS A 22 14.07 -7.70 -17.97
C LYS A 22 13.60 -6.61 -18.94
N SER A 23 12.35 -6.16 -18.83
CA SER A 23 11.79 -5.10 -19.66
C SER A 23 12.58 -3.79 -19.54
N ILE A 24 12.87 -3.35 -18.34
CA ILE A 24 13.65 -2.12 -18.07
C ILE A 24 15.06 -2.24 -18.64
N ASN A 25 15.73 -3.37 -18.45
CA ASN A 25 17.09 -3.57 -18.99
C ASN A 25 17.10 -3.67 -20.51
N THR A 26 16.05 -4.21 -21.12
CA THR A 26 15.91 -4.18 -22.60
C THR A 26 15.84 -2.73 -23.10
N GLN A 27 15.10 -1.85 -22.43
CA GLN A 27 15.02 -0.43 -22.76
C GLN A 27 16.38 0.27 -22.59
N LYS A 28 17.18 -0.11 -21.57
CA LYS A 28 18.56 0.38 -21.42
C LYS A 28 19.47 0.00 -22.60
N VAL A 29 19.38 -1.26 -23.04
CA VAL A 29 20.15 -1.74 -24.21
C VAL A 29 19.77 -0.98 -25.48
N LEU A 30 18.49 -0.59 -25.59
CA LEU A 30 17.98 0.23 -26.69
C LEU A 30 18.35 1.73 -26.56
N GLY A 31 19.15 2.11 -25.55
CA GLY A 31 19.66 3.45 -25.38
C GLY A 31 18.87 4.36 -24.44
N SER A 32 17.88 3.85 -23.72
CA SER A 32 17.15 4.64 -22.71
C SER A 32 18.05 4.98 -21.52
N SER A 33 18.08 6.25 -21.12
CA SER A 33 18.84 6.69 -19.95
C SER A 33 18.20 6.21 -18.64
N ASP A 34 19.03 5.93 -17.63
CA ASP A 34 18.58 5.54 -16.29
C ASP A 34 17.62 6.56 -15.68
N THR A 35 17.84 7.84 -15.93
CA THR A 35 17.00 8.93 -15.43
C THR A 35 15.60 8.87 -16.03
N LEU A 36 15.48 8.61 -17.32
CA LEU A 36 14.18 8.48 -18.00
C LEU A 36 13.40 7.31 -17.44
N LEU A 37 14.07 6.16 -17.26
CA LEU A 37 13.44 4.96 -16.71
C LEU A 37 12.99 5.14 -15.26
N ARG A 38 13.80 5.81 -14.43
CA ARG A 38 13.43 6.16 -13.04
C ARG A 38 12.19 7.06 -13.00
N ARG A 39 12.18 8.12 -13.83
CA ARG A 39 11.02 9.02 -13.92
C ARG A 39 9.76 8.28 -14.34
N SER A 40 9.84 7.39 -15.32
CA SER A 40 8.70 6.55 -15.74
C SER A 40 8.16 5.70 -14.59
N LEU A 41 9.03 5.03 -13.82
CA LEU A 41 8.63 4.22 -12.67
C LEU A 41 8.02 5.05 -11.54
N LEU A 42 8.53 6.26 -11.29
CA LEU A 42 7.98 7.18 -10.29
C LEU A 42 6.60 7.72 -10.69
N ILE A 43 6.42 8.06 -11.98
CA ILE A 43 5.13 8.47 -12.51
C ILE A 43 4.12 7.33 -12.41
N GLU A 44 4.53 6.11 -12.73
CA GLU A 44 3.67 4.92 -12.57
C GLU A 44 3.23 4.73 -11.11
N ALA A 45 4.15 4.86 -10.14
CA ALA A 45 3.82 4.76 -8.72
C ALA A 45 2.85 5.87 -8.27
N ALA A 46 3.05 7.10 -8.74
CA ALA A 46 2.16 8.22 -8.48
C ALA A 46 0.76 8.00 -9.09
N LEU A 47 0.67 7.48 -10.32
CA LEU A 47 -0.59 7.15 -10.97
C LEU A 47 -1.35 6.06 -10.22
N ILE A 48 -0.67 5.02 -9.76
CA ILE A 48 -1.30 3.95 -8.96
C ILE A 48 -1.87 4.53 -7.66
N SER A 49 -1.13 5.40 -6.98
CA SER A 49 -1.61 6.05 -5.76
C SER A 49 -2.78 6.99 -6.01
N PHE A 50 -2.77 7.71 -7.13
CA PHE A 50 -3.88 8.55 -7.54
C PHE A 50 -5.14 7.73 -7.82
N MET A 51 -5.01 6.62 -8.56
CA MET A 51 -6.13 5.71 -8.81
C MET A 51 -6.66 5.10 -7.52
N ALA A 52 -5.80 4.69 -6.59
CA ALA A 52 -6.20 4.19 -5.29
C ALA A 52 -6.98 5.22 -4.48
N TRP A 53 -6.54 6.49 -4.51
CA TRP A 53 -7.28 7.59 -3.89
C TRP A 53 -8.66 7.78 -4.52
N LEU A 54 -8.78 7.79 -5.86
CA LEU A 54 -10.07 7.87 -6.54
C LEU A 54 -11.01 6.72 -6.15
N VAL A 55 -10.50 5.50 -6.12
CA VAL A 55 -11.27 4.32 -5.70
C VAL A 55 -11.74 4.47 -4.25
N SER A 56 -10.89 5.00 -3.35
CA SER A 56 -11.28 5.25 -1.96
C SER A 56 -12.42 6.26 -1.85
N LEU A 57 -12.43 7.31 -2.68
CA LEU A 57 -13.54 8.29 -2.72
C LEU A 57 -14.84 7.65 -3.16
N VAL A 58 -14.80 6.77 -4.17
CA VAL A 58 -15.99 6.03 -4.63
C VAL A 58 -16.53 5.12 -3.52
N ILE A 59 -15.64 4.47 -2.77
CA ILE A 59 -16.03 3.60 -1.63
C ILE A 59 -16.69 4.46 -0.53
N VAL A 60 -16.06 5.57 -0.13
CA VAL A 60 -16.62 6.47 0.91
C VAL A 60 -17.98 7.02 0.48
N TRP A 61 -18.10 7.48 -0.77
CA TRP A 61 -19.38 7.96 -1.31
C TRP A 61 -20.45 6.87 -1.31
N GLY A 62 -20.09 5.64 -1.67
CA GLY A 62 -21.01 4.50 -1.64
C GLY A 62 -21.46 4.11 -0.23
N LEU A 63 -20.56 4.19 0.77
CA LEU A 63 -20.87 3.94 2.18
C LEU A 63 -21.79 5.03 2.75
N ASP A 64 -21.57 6.28 2.40
CA ASP A 64 -22.39 7.43 2.78
C ASP A 64 -23.81 7.28 2.20
N TRP A 65 -23.92 7.00 0.90
CA TRP A 65 -25.19 6.79 0.22
C TRP A 65 -26.00 5.59 0.75
N ALA A 66 -25.31 4.52 1.13
CA ALA A 66 -25.94 3.29 1.62
C ALA A 66 -26.29 3.37 3.11
N GLU A 67 -25.98 4.48 3.82
CA GLU A 67 -26.10 4.62 5.28
C GLU A 67 -25.55 3.37 6.02
N ALA A 68 -24.48 2.78 5.44
CA ALA A 68 -23.95 1.48 5.86
C ALA A 68 -23.29 1.50 7.25
N LEU A 69 -23.03 2.68 7.80
CA LEU A 69 -22.30 2.87 9.05
C LEU A 69 -23.09 3.71 10.07
N PRO A 70 -24.29 3.23 10.51
CA PRO A 70 -25.18 3.99 11.41
C PRO A 70 -24.58 4.24 12.81
N PHE A 71 -23.45 3.57 13.12
CA PHE A 71 -22.72 3.76 14.38
C PHE A 71 -21.65 4.86 14.31
N ILE A 72 -21.43 5.45 13.13
CA ILE A 72 -20.53 6.58 12.92
C ILE A 72 -21.37 7.85 12.85
N GLU A 73 -21.31 8.67 13.90
CA GLU A 73 -21.99 9.97 13.98
C GLU A 73 -21.25 11.06 13.17
N ALA A 74 -20.15 10.74 12.50
CA ALA A 74 -19.38 11.67 11.68
C ALA A 74 -20.03 11.86 10.30
N ASP A 75 -20.06 13.09 9.83
CA ASP A 75 -20.49 13.43 8.45
C ASP A 75 -19.46 12.88 7.46
N LEU A 76 -19.83 11.83 6.71
CA LEU A 76 -19.02 11.21 5.66
C LEU A 76 -19.14 11.90 4.30
N SER A 77 -19.96 12.95 4.21
CA SER A 77 -20.16 13.68 2.96
C SER A 77 -18.83 14.24 2.43
N LEU A 78 -18.49 13.85 1.22
CA LEU A 78 -17.27 14.33 0.54
C LEU A 78 -17.32 15.83 0.27
N VAL A 79 -18.51 16.39 0.09
CA VAL A 79 -18.70 17.81 -0.22
C VAL A 79 -18.47 18.67 1.02
N SER A 80 -18.98 18.25 2.19
CA SER A 80 -18.75 18.94 3.47
C SER A 80 -17.28 18.89 3.88
N ASN A 81 -16.56 17.84 3.51
CA ASN A 81 -15.19 17.57 3.95
C ASN A 81 -14.14 17.80 2.84
N LEU A 82 -14.41 18.65 1.86
CA LEU A 82 -13.49 18.91 0.74
C LEU A 82 -12.03 19.18 1.15
N PRO A 83 -11.71 20.00 2.17
CA PRO A 83 -10.33 20.23 2.58
C PRO A 83 -9.61 18.94 3.02
N ILE A 84 -10.32 18.06 3.73
CA ILE A 84 -9.78 16.77 4.20
C ILE A 84 -9.58 15.83 3.00
N VAL A 85 -10.52 15.80 2.07
CA VAL A 85 -10.44 15.00 0.84
C VAL A 85 -9.20 15.38 0.03
N PHE A 86 -8.96 16.69 -0.19
CA PHE A 86 -7.77 17.18 -0.89
C PHE A 86 -6.48 16.87 -0.12
N LEU A 87 -6.47 17.07 1.20
CA LEU A 87 -5.32 16.74 2.03
C LEU A 87 -4.96 15.26 1.92
N CYS A 88 -5.95 14.36 2.02
CA CYS A 88 -5.76 12.92 1.84
C CYS A 88 -5.21 12.58 0.44
N GLY A 89 -5.66 13.27 -0.61
CA GLY A 89 -5.15 13.12 -1.97
C GLY A 89 -3.68 13.51 -2.07
N ILE A 90 -3.30 14.64 -1.51
CA ILE A 90 -1.89 15.09 -1.47
C ILE A 90 -1.03 14.08 -0.71
N VAL A 91 -1.48 13.66 0.47
CA VAL A 91 -0.76 12.66 1.29
C VAL A 91 -0.61 11.35 0.54
N ALA A 92 -1.66 10.85 -0.13
CA ALA A 92 -1.62 9.62 -0.91
C ALA A 92 -0.59 9.72 -2.05
N LEU A 93 -0.57 10.85 -2.79
CA LEU A 93 0.41 11.08 -3.86
C LEU A 93 1.85 11.15 -3.33
N VAL A 94 2.08 11.83 -2.22
CA VAL A 94 3.41 11.93 -1.60
C VAL A 94 3.89 10.56 -1.14
N ILE A 95 3.04 9.79 -0.46
CA ILE A 95 3.37 8.43 -0.01
C ILE A 95 3.66 7.53 -1.21
N GLY A 96 2.83 7.57 -2.26
CA GLY A 96 3.03 6.77 -3.46
C GLY A 96 4.34 7.11 -4.17
N TRP A 97 4.66 8.39 -4.27
CA TRP A 97 5.91 8.86 -4.87
C TRP A 97 7.12 8.39 -4.05
N LEU A 98 7.10 8.56 -2.72
CA LEU A 98 8.16 8.11 -1.82
C LEU A 98 8.34 6.58 -1.88
N ALA A 99 7.24 5.83 -1.86
CA ALA A 99 7.27 4.36 -1.98
C ALA A 99 7.82 3.88 -3.32
N GLY A 100 7.67 4.68 -4.39
CA GLY A 100 8.21 4.40 -5.72
C GLY A 100 9.71 4.64 -5.86
N ILE A 101 10.32 5.48 -5.01
CA ILE A 101 11.75 5.85 -5.11
C ILE A 101 12.64 4.61 -5.01
N TYR A 102 12.46 3.82 -3.97
CA TYR A 102 13.30 2.64 -3.73
C TYR A 102 13.26 1.64 -4.90
N PRO A 103 12.09 1.13 -5.34
CA PRO A 103 12.04 0.19 -6.46
C PRO A 103 12.55 0.82 -7.77
N ALA A 104 12.34 2.11 -8.02
CA ALA A 104 12.84 2.79 -9.21
C ALA A 104 14.38 2.77 -9.28
N TYR A 105 15.04 3.12 -8.18
CA TYR A 105 16.50 3.07 -8.10
C TYR A 105 17.02 1.64 -8.12
N TYR A 106 16.39 0.72 -7.39
CA TYR A 106 16.81 -0.68 -7.35
C TYR A 106 16.75 -1.36 -8.72
N ILE A 107 15.62 -1.24 -9.44
CA ILE A 107 15.43 -1.88 -10.74
C ILE A 107 16.38 -1.31 -11.79
N THR A 108 16.66 0.00 -11.75
CA THR A 108 17.56 0.66 -12.71
C THR A 108 19.05 0.49 -12.37
N SER A 109 19.44 0.01 -11.21
CA SER A 109 20.85 -0.20 -10.85
C SER A 109 21.47 -1.45 -11.46
N PHE A 110 20.67 -2.37 -12.02
CA PHE A 110 21.19 -3.61 -12.60
C PHE A 110 21.89 -3.36 -13.95
N PRO A 111 23.12 -3.89 -14.16
CA PRO A 111 23.77 -3.83 -15.45
C PRO A 111 23.08 -4.76 -16.46
N PRO A 112 22.81 -4.29 -17.69
CA PRO A 112 22.09 -5.05 -18.71
C PRO A 112 22.73 -6.41 -19.04
N ALA A 113 24.05 -6.50 -19.00
CA ALA A 113 24.78 -7.73 -19.32
C ALA A 113 24.44 -8.91 -18.40
N LEU A 114 24.14 -8.66 -17.12
CA LEU A 114 23.75 -9.71 -16.17
C LEU A 114 22.32 -10.19 -16.43
N VAL A 115 21.47 -9.28 -16.92
CA VAL A 115 20.05 -9.56 -17.19
C VAL A 115 19.89 -10.44 -18.40
N LEU A 116 20.64 -10.18 -19.45
CA LEU A 116 20.56 -10.94 -20.70
C LEU A 116 21.11 -12.36 -20.59
N LYS A 117 22.03 -12.63 -19.65
CA LYS A 117 22.59 -13.97 -19.40
C LYS A 117 21.66 -14.90 -18.59
N GLY A 118 20.44 -14.47 -18.25
CA GLY A 118 19.46 -15.32 -17.55
C GLY A 118 19.76 -15.66 -16.10
N SER A 119 20.84 -15.11 -15.51
CA SER A 119 21.25 -15.34 -14.13
C SER A 119 20.43 -14.52 -13.12
N PHE A 120 19.11 -14.43 -13.31
CA PHE A 120 18.24 -13.65 -12.43
C PHE A 120 17.64 -14.48 -11.30
N GLY A 121 18.37 -14.57 -10.22
CA GLY A 121 17.77 -14.70 -8.90
C GLY A 121 17.68 -13.31 -8.26
N LEU A 122 16.59 -12.99 -7.58
CA LEU A 122 16.57 -11.82 -6.68
C LEU A 122 17.85 -11.85 -5.84
N SER A 123 18.64 -10.77 -5.88
CA SER A 123 19.81 -10.64 -5.02
C SER A 123 19.40 -11.01 -3.58
N PRO A 124 20.22 -11.76 -2.84
CA PRO A 124 19.93 -12.10 -1.45
C PRO A 124 19.51 -10.90 -0.60
N SER A 125 20.05 -9.73 -0.91
CA SER A 125 19.71 -8.44 -0.29
C SER A 125 18.30 -7.98 -0.61
N GLY A 126 17.84 -8.08 -1.84
CA GLY A 126 16.47 -7.70 -2.23
C GLY A 126 15.41 -8.62 -1.64
N ARG A 127 15.72 -9.91 -1.48
CA ARG A 127 14.83 -10.88 -0.81
C ARG A 127 14.70 -10.55 0.69
N LYS A 128 15.81 -10.27 1.37
CA LYS A 128 15.82 -9.89 2.79
C LYS A 128 14.98 -8.64 3.04
N LEU A 129 15.21 -7.60 2.24
CA LEU A 129 14.46 -6.34 2.39
C LEU A 129 12.95 -6.55 2.24
N ARG A 130 12.52 -7.28 1.20
CA ARG A 130 11.11 -7.60 1.00
C ARG A 130 10.51 -8.34 2.17
N THR A 131 11.20 -9.36 2.68
CA THR A 131 10.75 -10.11 3.86
C THR A 131 10.65 -9.20 5.08
N THR A 132 11.63 -8.34 5.31
CA THR A 132 11.60 -7.36 6.41
C THR A 132 10.41 -6.41 6.29
N LEU A 133 10.14 -5.85 5.10
CA LEU A 133 8.99 -4.96 4.88
C LEU A 133 7.65 -5.67 5.16
N ILE A 134 7.51 -6.92 4.72
CA ILE A 134 6.33 -7.74 5.00
C ILE A 134 6.19 -7.97 6.51
N CYS A 135 7.26 -8.34 7.20
CA CYS A 135 7.24 -8.53 8.65
C CYS A 135 6.83 -7.25 9.39
N VAL A 136 7.40 -6.11 9.02
CA VAL A 136 7.03 -4.80 9.60
C VAL A 136 5.55 -4.49 9.37
N GLN A 137 5.03 -4.72 8.16
CA GLN A 137 3.62 -4.53 7.84
C GLN A 137 2.72 -5.41 8.69
N PHE A 138 3.07 -6.69 8.89
CA PHE A 138 2.31 -7.57 9.77
C PHE A 138 2.33 -7.10 11.22
N VAL A 139 3.49 -6.68 11.73
CA VAL A 139 3.62 -6.15 13.11
C VAL A 139 2.71 -4.93 13.28
N VAL A 140 2.79 -3.96 12.37
CA VAL A 140 1.93 -2.75 12.41
C VAL A 140 0.45 -3.12 12.37
N SER A 141 0.06 -4.04 11.48
CA SER A 141 -1.34 -4.49 11.37
C SER A 141 -1.84 -5.14 12.65
N ILE A 142 -1.04 -6.00 13.27
CA ILE A 142 -1.39 -6.68 14.53
C ILE A 142 -1.52 -5.65 15.66
N VAL A 143 -0.60 -4.69 15.76
CA VAL A 143 -0.66 -3.62 16.77
C VAL A 143 -1.93 -2.79 16.62
N LEU A 144 -2.29 -2.42 15.38
CA LEU A 144 -3.53 -1.67 15.11
C LEU A 144 -4.79 -2.47 15.46
N ILE A 145 -4.83 -3.77 15.14
CA ILE A 145 -5.96 -4.64 15.50
C ILE A 145 -6.10 -4.75 17.03
N ILE A 146 -4.99 -5.01 17.74
CA ILE A 146 -5.00 -5.09 19.21
C ILE A 146 -5.46 -3.74 19.80
N GLY A 147 -4.92 -2.61 19.28
CA GLY A 147 -5.32 -1.27 19.73
C GLY A 147 -6.80 -1.00 19.52
N ALA A 148 -7.34 -1.33 18.34
CA ALA A 148 -8.76 -1.18 18.02
C ALA A 148 -9.65 -2.04 18.94
N CYS A 149 -9.27 -3.30 19.20
CA CYS A 149 -9.99 -4.17 20.12
C CYS A 149 -9.97 -3.61 21.55
N PHE A 150 -8.82 -3.09 21.99
CA PHE A 150 -8.69 -2.51 23.32
C PHE A 150 -9.58 -1.27 23.50
N VAL A 151 -9.57 -0.37 22.52
CA VAL A 151 -10.44 0.82 22.51
C VAL A 151 -11.91 0.43 22.51
N GLN A 152 -12.29 -0.59 21.75
CA GLN A 152 -13.68 -1.08 21.71
C GLN A 152 -14.14 -1.67 23.05
N ILE A 153 -13.30 -2.46 23.69
CA ILE A 153 -13.58 -3.03 25.02
C ILE A 153 -13.71 -1.90 26.07
N GLN A 154 -12.79 -0.95 26.03
CA GLN A 154 -12.80 0.20 26.95
C GLN A 154 -14.06 1.07 26.77
N ASN A 155 -14.44 1.34 25.52
CA ASN A 155 -15.65 2.08 25.20
C ASN A 155 -16.93 1.34 25.64
N SER A 156 -16.98 0.02 25.45
CA SER A 156 -18.07 -0.81 25.95
C SER A 156 -18.15 -0.80 27.48
N TYR A 157 -17.01 -0.87 28.16
CA TYR A 157 -16.96 -0.78 29.61
C TYR A 157 -17.49 0.56 30.12
N MET A 158 -17.05 1.68 29.52
CA MET A 158 -17.50 3.01 29.90
C MET A 158 -19.00 3.23 29.70
N ARG A 159 -19.57 2.68 28.61
CA ARG A 159 -21.01 2.78 28.34
C ARG A 159 -21.85 1.99 29.33
N ASN A 160 -21.35 0.85 29.81
CA ASN A 160 -22.07 -0.03 30.72
C ASN A 160 -21.77 0.25 32.20
N PHE A 161 -20.89 1.21 32.46
CA PHE A 161 -20.53 1.60 33.84
C PHE A 161 -21.70 2.34 34.50
N SER A 162 -22.27 1.77 35.54
CA SER A 162 -23.32 2.42 36.32
C SER A 162 -22.70 3.51 37.21
N LEU A 163 -23.06 4.76 36.95
CA LEU A 163 -22.61 5.91 37.73
C LEU A 163 -23.23 6.04 39.13
N GLY A 164 -24.07 5.07 39.51
CA GLY A 164 -24.71 5.04 40.86
C GLY A 164 -25.84 6.05 41.03
N PHE A 165 -26.30 6.70 39.97
CA PHE A 165 -27.51 7.53 39.95
C PHE A 165 -28.33 7.22 38.67
N ASP A 166 -29.66 7.20 38.83
CA ASP A 166 -30.60 7.03 37.70
C ASP A 166 -30.50 8.26 36.78
N LYS A 167 -30.36 7.99 35.50
CA LYS A 167 -30.50 9.02 34.45
C LYS A 167 -31.98 8.99 34.02
N ASP A 168 -32.84 9.75 34.73
CA ASP A 168 -34.13 10.14 34.20
C ASP A 168 -33.99 11.31 33.23
#